data_09398a4071aab030dee5a9a4ad06dfbd
#
_entry.id   09398a4071aab030dee5a9a4ad06dfbd
#
_cell.length_a   1.000
_cell.length_b   1.000
_cell.length_c   1.000
_cell.angle_alpha   90.00
_cell.angle_beta   90.00
_cell.angle_gamma   90.00
#
_symmetry.space_group_name_H-M   'P 1'
#
loop_
_entity.id
_entity.type
_entity.pdbx_description
1 polymer ?
#
loop_
_entity_poly.entity_id
_entity_poly.type
_entity_poly.pdbx_seq_one_letter_code
_entity_poly.pdbx_strand_id
1 'polypeptide(L)'
;MDYRTINVDFDDGIATVVINRPQVMNALDELTLDELQRVTGELAANELVRVVVLTGSGDKAFIAGADIKELSTLTPIAAETLARRGQAVCNDLEHMGKPVIASINGYALGGGCEIAMACTLRI
;
A
#
# COMPACT_ATOMS: atom_id res chain seq x y z
N MET A 1 -16.02 5.80 -1.31
CA MET A 1 -14.90 4.95 -1.74
C MET A 1 -14.99 3.60 -1.06
N ASP A 2 -15.24 2.58 -1.86
CA ASP A 2 -15.39 1.23 -1.32
C ASP A 2 -14.16 0.40 -1.66
N TYR A 3 -13.43 0.03 -0.63
CA TYR A 3 -12.26 -0.85 -0.74
C TYR A 3 -12.51 -2.12 0.05
N ARG A 4 -11.91 -3.22 -0.39
CA ARG A 4 -12.04 -4.54 0.23
C ARG A 4 -10.85 -4.91 1.09
N THR A 5 -9.66 -4.48 0.68
CA THR A 5 -8.39 -4.89 1.31
C THR A 5 -7.71 -3.77 2.06
N ILE A 6 -8.23 -2.55 1.94
CA ILE A 6 -7.71 -1.38 2.65
C ILE A 6 -8.85 -0.63 3.30
N ASN A 7 -8.53 0.10 4.36
CA ASN A 7 -9.44 1.05 4.99
C ASN A 7 -8.83 2.45 4.89
N VAL A 8 -9.66 3.45 4.71
CA VAL A 8 -9.21 4.85 4.63
C VAL A 8 -10.00 5.67 5.64
N ASP A 9 -9.27 6.40 6.46
CA ASP A 9 -9.85 7.29 7.47
C ASP A 9 -9.33 8.71 7.26
N PHE A 10 -10.19 9.70 7.49
CA PHE A 10 -9.86 11.11 7.31
C PHE A 10 -10.02 11.85 8.63
N ASP A 11 -9.01 12.60 9.00
CA ASP A 11 -9.03 13.42 10.21
C ASP A 11 -8.17 14.66 10.02
N ASP A 12 -8.80 15.81 9.94
CA ASP A 12 -8.16 17.13 9.89
C ASP A 12 -7.00 17.21 8.88
N GLY A 13 -7.30 16.85 7.63
CA GLY A 13 -6.33 16.92 6.53
C GLY A 13 -5.37 15.75 6.47
N ILE A 14 -5.50 14.77 7.37
CA ILE A 14 -4.69 13.55 7.38
C ILE A 14 -5.55 12.40 6.88
N ALA A 15 -5.09 11.72 5.85
CA ALA A 15 -5.70 10.48 5.38
C ALA A 15 -4.84 9.30 5.86
N THR A 16 -5.44 8.39 6.60
CA THR A 16 -4.77 7.17 7.03
C THR A 16 -5.26 5.99 6.20
N VAL A 17 -4.36 5.38 5.48
CA VAL A 17 -4.61 4.19 4.67
C VAL A 17 -4.08 2.98 5.42
N VAL A 18 -4.95 2.04 5.73
CA VAL A 18 -4.60 0.83 6.49
C VAL A 18 -4.75 -0.38 5.57
N ILE A 19 -3.67 -1.11 5.35
CA ILE A 19 -3.75 -2.41 4.68
C ILE A 19 -4.43 -3.38 5.64
N ASN A 20 -5.54 -3.94 5.24
CA ASN A 20 -6.39 -4.73 6.13
C ASN A 20 -6.55 -6.17 5.64
N ARG A 21 -5.46 -6.91 5.68
CA ARG A 21 -5.40 -8.35 5.40
C ARG A 21 -4.60 -9.06 6.49
N PRO A 22 -4.98 -8.90 7.78
CA PRO A 22 -4.15 -9.40 8.88
C PRO A 22 -3.99 -10.91 8.89
N GLN A 23 -4.95 -11.66 8.34
CA GLN A 23 -4.92 -13.12 8.26
C GLN A 23 -3.81 -13.65 7.33
N VAL A 24 -3.26 -12.81 6.47
CA VAL A 24 -2.14 -13.14 5.58
C VAL A 24 -0.99 -12.15 5.74
N MET A 25 -0.82 -11.60 6.94
CA MET A 25 0.27 -10.67 7.27
C MET A 25 0.29 -9.43 6.38
N ASN A 26 -0.89 -8.98 5.96
CA ASN A 26 -1.07 -7.83 5.07
C ASN A 26 -0.31 -7.98 3.74
N ALA A 27 -0.20 -9.21 3.24
CA ALA A 27 0.46 -9.48 1.97
C ALA A 27 -0.26 -8.81 0.79
N LEU A 28 0.51 -8.45 -0.22
CA LEU A 28 0.03 -7.76 -1.40
C LEU A 28 -0.43 -8.76 -2.46
N ASP A 29 -1.71 -8.75 -2.75
CA ASP A 29 -2.27 -9.43 -3.92
C ASP A 29 -2.61 -8.39 -5.00
N GLU A 30 -3.09 -8.87 -6.14
CA GLU A 30 -3.45 -7.99 -7.25
C GLU A 30 -4.52 -6.97 -6.86
N LEU A 31 -5.53 -7.40 -6.12
CA LEU A 31 -6.60 -6.50 -5.68
C LEU A 31 -6.07 -5.41 -4.74
N THR A 32 -5.19 -5.75 -3.81
CA THR A 32 -4.61 -4.78 -2.89
C THR A 32 -3.77 -3.74 -3.64
N LEU A 33 -2.97 -4.19 -4.62
CA LEU A 33 -2.19 -3.26 -5.45
C LEU A 33 -3.09 -2.35 -6.27
N ASP A 34 -4.18 -2.89 -6.83
CA ASP A 34 -5.16 -2.08 -7.56
C ASP A 34 -5.78 -1.03 -6.65
N GLU A 35 -6.20 -1.44 -5.46
CA GLU A 35 -6.80 -0.51 -4.50
C GLU A 35 -5.82 0.54 -4.00
N LEU A 36 -4.57 0.17 -3.76
CA LEU A 36 -3.53 1.13 -3.40
C LEU A 36 -3.29 2.15 -4.51
N GLN A 37 -3.27 1.71 -5.74
CA GLN A 37 -3.10 2.60 -6.88
C GLN A 37 -4.28 3.59 -6.99
N ARG A 38 -5.49 3.09 -6.83
CA ARG A 38 -6.70 3.92 -6.87
C ARG A 38 -6.73 4.94 -5.73
N VAL A 39 -6.50 4.50 -4.49
CA VAL A 39 -6.55 5.41 -3.33
C VAL A 39 -5.45 6.46 -3.40
N THR A 40 -4.26 6.09 -3.86
CA THR A 40 -3.15 7.03 -4.03
C THR A 40 -3.54 8.15 -5.00
N GLY A 41 -4.14 7.80 -6.13
CA GLY A 41 -4.63 8.79 -7.09
C GLY A 41 -5.72 9.69 -6.52
N GLU A 42 -6.67 9.12 -5.81
CA GLU A 42 -7.77 9.88 -5.20
C GLU A 42 -7.26 10.84 -4.11
N LEU A 43 -6.35 10.39 -3.26
CA LEU A 43 -5.78 11.22 -2.20
C LEU A 43 -4.87 12.33 -2.76
N ALA A 44 -4.14 12.04 -3.83
CA ALA A 44 -3.31 13.05 -4.50
C ALA A 44 -4.18 14.19 -5.06
N ALA A 45 -5.36 13.87 -5.58
CA ALA A 45 -6.28 14.85 -6.16
C ALA A 45 -7.17 15.54 -5.13
N ASN A 46 -7.25 15.04 -3.91
CA ASN A 46 -8.13 15.59 -2.88
C ASN A 46 -7.45 16.75 -2.16
N GLU A 47 -7.92 17.96 -2.44
CA GLU A 47 -7.34 19.20 -1.87
C GLU A 47 -7.47 19.29 -0.36
N LEU A 48 -8.38 18.56 0.26
CA LEU A 48 -8.54 18.53 1.72
C LEU A 48 -7.51 17.66 2.41
N VAL A 49 -6.82 16.79 1.67
CA VAL A 49 -5.78 15.90 2.21
C VAL A 49 -4.43 16.59 2.06
N ARG A 50 -3.74 16.79 3.19
CA ARG A 50 -2.42 17.41 3.23
C ARG A 50 -1.31 16.40 3.49
N VAL A 51 -1.61 15.35 4.23
CA VAL A 51 -0.65 14.30 4.61
C VAL A 51 -1.34 12.95 4.52
N VAL A 52 -0.62 11.95 4.07
CA VAL A 52 -1.08 10.55 4.03
C VAL A 52 -0.24 9.72 4.98
N VAL A 53 -0.91 8.91 5.80
CA VAL A 53 -0.26 7.91 6.64
C VAL A 53 -0.63 6.54 6.08
N LEU A 54 0.37 5.70 5.85
CA LEU A 54 0.18 4.32 5.39
C LEU A 54 0.65 3.37 6.48
N THR A 55 -0.20 2.43 6.86
CA THR A 55 0.11 1.45 7.90
C THR A 55 -0.58 0.12 7.62
N GLY A 56 -0.29 -0.89 8.40
CA GLY A 56 -0.96 -2.20 8.34
C GLY A 56 -1.87 -2.40 9.55
N SER A 57 -2.91 -3.21 9.37
CA SER A 57 -3.76 -3.59 10.49
C SER A 57 -3.06 -4.61 11.38
N GLY A 58 -3.37 -4.56 12.68
CA GLY A 58 -2.82 -5.48 13.66
C GLY A 58 -1.43 -5.08 14.16
N ASP A 59 -0.79 -6.02 14.84
CA ASP A 59 0.49 -5.79 15.51
C ASP A 59 1.63 -6.66 14.95
N LYS A 60 1.38 -7.43 13.89
CA LYS A 60 2.37 -8.38 13.36
C LYS A 60 3.10 -7.86 12.13
N ALA A 61 2.38 -7.27 11.20
CA ALA A 61 2.97 -6.85 9.94
C ALA A 61 2.45 -5.50 9.47
N PHE A 62 3.35 -4.73 8.92
CA PHE A 62 3.03 -3.62 8.04
C PHE A 62 2.56 -4.21 6.70
N ILE A 63 3.46 -4.79 5.95
CA ILE A 63 3.21 -5.54 4.73
C ILE A 63 4.30 -6.61 4.63
N ALA A 64 3.93 -7.88 4.67
CA ALA A 64 4.91 -8.96 4.70
C ALA A 64 5.42 -9.40 3.31
N GLY A 65 5.05 -8.67 2.26
CA GLY A 65 5.52 -8.95 0.91
C GLY A 65 4.37 -9.33 -0.03
N ALA A 66 4.70 -9.93 -1.16
CA ALA A 66 3.71 -10.39 -2.12
C ALA A 66 2.97 -11.62 -1.58
N ASP A 67 1.71 -11.79 -2.00
CA ASP A 67 0.91 -12.95 -1.65
C ASP A 67 1.47 -14.19 -2.34
N ILE A 68 2.09 -15.10 -1.57
CA ILE A 68 2.76 -16.28 -2.10
C ILE A 68 1.77 -17.22 -2.78
N LYS A 69 0.55 -17.35 -2.26
CA LYS A 69 -0.47 -18.19 -2.90
C LYS A 69 -0.81 -17.69 -4.29
N GLU A 70 -0.96 -16.40 -4.44
CA GLU A 70 -1.23 -15.79 -5.74
C GLU A 70 -0.04 -15.98 -6.68
N LEU A 71 1.18 -15.71 -6.21
CA LEU A 71 2.40 -15.88 -7.01
C LEU A 71 2.54 -17.29 -7.57
N SER A 72 2.18 -18.32 -6.79
CA SER A 72 2.33 -19.71 -7.19
C SER A 72 1.43 -20.11 -8.36
N THR A 73 0.41 -19.32 -8.67
CA THR A 73 -0.56 -19.60 -9.75
C THR A 73 -0.31 -18.76 -10.99
N LEU A 74 0.66 -17.84 -10.96
CA LEU A 74 0.88 -16.89 -12.07
C LEU A 74 1.74 -17.51 -13.17
N THR A 75 1.37 -17.17 -14.42
CA THR A 75 2.25 -17.37 -15.57
C THR A 75 3.39 -16.35 -15.50
N PRO A 76 4.51 -16.55 -16.25
CA PRO A 76 5.58 -15.55 -16.30
C PRO A 76 5.10 -14.16 -16.75
N ILE A 77 4.18 -14.11 -17.71
CA ILE A 77 3.62 -12.84 -18.21
C ILE A 77 2.79 -12.15 -17.11
N ALA A 78 1.94 -12.91 -16.44
CA ALA A 78 1.11 -12.38 -15.34
C ALA A 78 1.98 -11.92 -14.16
N ALA A 79 3.07 -12.63 -13.86
CA ALA A 79 4.01 -12.24 -12.83
C ALA A 79 4.72 -10.92 -13.16
N GLU A 80 5.09 -10.72 -14.42
CA GLU A 80 5.67 -9.46 -14.87
C GLU A 80 4.67 -8.30 -14.74
N THR A 81 3.42 -8.52 -15.10
CA THR A 81 2.35 -7.52 -14.97
C THR A 81 2.16 -7.12 -13.52
N LEU A 82 2.15 -8.10 -12.61
CA LEU A 82 2.01 -7.84 -11.18
C LEU A 82 3.19 -7.05 -10.64
N ALA A 83 4.42 -7.39 -11.05
CA ALA A 83 5.62 -6.67 -10.65
C ALA A 83 5.58 -5.21 -11.13
N ARG A 84 5.15 -4.97 -12.37
CA ARG A 84 4.98 -3.61 -12.90
C ARG A 84 3.95 -2.81 -12.13
N ARG A 85 2.87 -3.45 -11.71
CA ARG A 85 1.84 -2.80 -10.88
C ARG A 85 2.39 -2.40 -9.51
N GLY A 86 3.17 -3.26 -8.89
CA GLY A 86 3.84 -2.93 -7.63
C GLY A 86 4.80 -1.74 -7.77
N GLN A 87 5.56 -1.71 -8.86
CA GLN A 87 6.44 -0.58 -9.16
C GLN A 87 5.65 0.71 -9.41
N ALA A 88 4.50 0.62 -10.09
CA ALA A 88 3.64 1.77 -10.32
C ALA A 88 3.10 2.34 -9.01
N VAL A 89 2.71 1.50 -8.06
CA VAL A 89 2.28 1.95 -6.72
C VAL A 89 3.41 2.70 -6.03
N CYS A 90 4.63 2.18 -6.05
CA CYS A 90 5.79 2.84 -5.47
C CYS A 90 6.06 4.20 -6.13
N ASN A 91 5.99 4.27 -7.45
CA ASN A 91 6.16 5.51 -8.18
C ASN A 91 5.08 6.54 -7.81
N ASP A 92 3.83 6.10 -7.71
CA ASP A 92 2.72 6.97 -7.34
C ASP A 92 2.87 7.54 -5.93
N LEU A 93 3.33 6.73 -4.98
CA LEU A 93 3.62 7.19 -3.62
C LEU A 93 4.75 8.22 -3.61
N GLU A 94 5.83 7.93 -4.32
CA GLU A 94 7.00 8.81 -4.38
C GLU A 94 6.68 10.16 -5.02
N HIS A 95 5.80 10.17 -6.02
CA HIS A 95 5.48 11.36 -6.81
C HIS A 95 4.11 11.95 -6.48
N MET A 96 3.53 11.59 -5.35
CA MET A 96 2.19 12.05 -4.96
C MET A 96 2.09 13.57 -4.79
N GLY A 97 3.19 14.23 -4.46
CA GLY A 97 3.19 15.68 -4.21
C GLY A 97 2.76 16.07 -2.81
N LYS A 98 2.53 15.09 -1.94
CA LYS A 98 2.17 15.26 -0.52
C LYS A 98 3.03 14.34 0.31
N PRO A 99 3.35 14.70 1.58
CA PRO A 99 4.07 13.79 2.45
C PRO A 99 3.28 12.49 2.67
N VAL A 100 3.95 11.36 2.52
CA VAL A 100 3.41 10.04 2.84
C VAL A 100 4.29 9.44 3.94
N ILE A 101 3.69 9.13 5.07
CA ILE A 101 4.39 8.58 6.22
C ILE A 101 4.07 7.09 6.32
N ALA A 102 5.08 6.24 6.19
CA ALA A 102 4.92 4.83 6.49
C ALA A 102 5.04 4.64 8.01
N SER A 103 3.90 4.35 8.65
CA SER A 103 3.87 3.98 10.05
C SER A 103 4.01 2.46 10.14
N ILE A 104 5.23 2.00 10.39
CA ILE A 104 5.60 0.59 10.27
C ILE A 104 5.30 -0.11 11.58
N ASN A 105 4.22 -0.88 11.60
CA ASN A 105 3.68 -1.53 12.78
C ASN A 105 4.16 -2.97 12.98
N GLY A 106 5.06 -3.45 12.13
CA GLY A 106 5.58 -4.81 12.20
C GLY A 106 6.40 -5.13 10.96
N TYR A 107 6.39 -6.38 10.52
CA TYR A 107 7.19 -6.83 9.39
C TYR A 107 6.95 -5.98 8.13
N ALA A 108 8.02 -5.55 7.51
CA ALA A 108 8.01 -4.85 6.23
C ALA A 108 9.02 -5.56 5.32
N LEU A 109 8.56 -6.58 4.60
CA LEU A 109 9.42 -7.51 3.85
C LEU A 109 9.13 -7.41 2.36
N GLY A 110 10.12 -7.60 1.52
CA GLY A 110 9.98 -7.62 0.08
C GLY A 110 9.27 -6.36 -0.44
N GLY A 111 8.12 -6.54 -1.09
CA GLY A 111 7.29 -5.42 -1.56
C GLY A 111 6.86 -4.46 -0.46
N GLY A 112 6.70 -4.95 0.77
CA GLY A 112 6.39 -4.11 1.92
C GLY A 112 7.54 -3.17 2.27
N CYS A 113 8.76 -3.66 2.20
CA CYS A 113 9.95 -2.84 2.37
C CYS A 113 10.08 -1.80 1.25
N GLU A 114 9.80 -2.20 0.03
CA GLU A 114 9.86 -1.30 -1.13
C GLU A 114 8.82 -0.17 -1.02
N ILE A 115 7.60 -0.50 -0.62
CA ILE A 115 6.54 0.50 -0.39
C ILE A 115 6.95 1.46 0.73
N ALA A 116 7.49 0.94 1.83
CA ALA A 116 7.96 1.79 2.94
C ALA A 116 9.04 2.76 2.46
N MET A 117 9.99 2.27 1.63
CA MET A 117 11.05 3.13 1.09
C MET A 117 10.54 4.16 0.08
N ALA A 118 9.43 3.90 -0.58
CA ALA A 118 8.82 4.84 -1.53
C ALA A 118 8.09 5.98 -0.81
N CYS A 119 7.77 5.82 0.46
CA CYS A 119 7.15 6.88 1.27
C CYS A 119 8.16 7.97 1.62
N THR A 120 7.65 9.15 1.96
CA THR A 120 8.50 10.30 2.31
C THR A 120 9.27 10.06 3.60
N LEU A 121 8.59 9.53 4.60
CA LEU A 121 9.15 9.25 5.93
C LEU A 121 8.71 7.87 6.40
N ARG A 122 9.51 7.28 7.29
CA ARG A 122 9.25 5.99 7.92
C ARG A 122 9.39 6.17 9.43
N ILE A 123 8.43 5.66 10.16
CA ILE A 123 8.47 5.66 11.63
C ILE A 123 8.11 4.27 12.18
#